data_d147ebe8d1255415a384ad97d9d18568
#
_entry.id   d147ebe8d1255415a384ad97d9d18568
#
_cell.length_a   1.000
_cell.length_b   1.000
_cell.length_c   1.000
_cell.angle_alpha   90.00
_cell.angle_beta   90.00
_cell.angle_gamma   90.00
#
_symmetry.space_group_name_H-M   'P 1'
#
loop_
_entity.id
_entity.type
_entity.pdbx_description
1 polymer ?
#
loop_
_entity_poly.entity_id
_entity_poly.type
_entity_poly.pdbx_seq_one_letter_code
_entity_poly.pdbx_strand_id
1 'polypeptide(L)'
;MEPLRILLKSLAAVVATSCAPLLAQTMATKPTIGGFLFVTFKGQQDPMDEQIYFALSKDGRNWTALNDGKPVLVSELGEKGVRDPYLLRAQDGKTFYLIATDLSWARDRSVPRSVRAGSRSLVIWESTDLVHWSEPRLVAVAPPDAGCAWAPEAVYDVDTRDYLVFWASTTKRDNFAKHRIWAARTRDFKTFSAPFIYIEKPSAVIDTTITYDGHRYYRFTKDETVKAVTLESSPKLMGPWTPVPNFSLATLRGHEGPECYLVEPASPGKPATWCLILDYYAKNMGYQPFVSHDLATGQFAPGEGFTFPFHFRHGSVIPLTSAEYQRLEAAYSPGNSAAPAN
;
A
#
# COMPACT_ATOMS: atom_id res chain seq x y z
N MET A 1 -66.67 65.85 -10.02
CA MET A 1 -65.45 65.65 -9.27
C MET A 1 -65.68 64.48 -8.29
N GLU A 2 -65.33 63.26 -8.68
CA GLU A 2 -65.45 62.04 -7.86
C GLU A 2 -64.12 61.71 -7.24
N PRO A 3 -64.10 61.28 -5.99
CA PRO A 3 -62.86 60.86 -5.35
C PRO A 3 -62.54 59.37 -5.58
N LEU A 4 -61.32 59.13 -5.97
CA LEU A 4 -60.66 57.84 -6.24
C LEU A 4 -60.58 56.98 -4.97
N ARG A 5 -61.20 55.80 -4.98
CA ARG A 5 -61.08 54.81 -3.90
C ARG A 5 -59.83 53.93 -4.16
N ILE A 6 -58.84 54.02 -3.29
CA ILE A 6 -57.70 53.16 -3.28
C ILE A 6 -58.04 51.85 -2.52
N LEU A 7 -57.94 50.70 -3.22
CA LEU A 7 -58.19 49.39 -2.66
C LEU A 7 -56.82 48.83 -2.19
N LEU A 8 -56.58 48.73 -0.86
CA LEU A 8 -55.44 48.02 -0.29
C LEU A 8 -55.77 46.54 -0.37
N LYS A 9 -54.95 45.81 -1.14
CA LYS A 9 -54.86 44.29 -1.08
C LYS A 9 -53.80 43.90 -0.08
N SER A 10 -54.22 43.30 1.03
CA SER A 10 -53.34 42.67 2.00
C SER A 10 -52.81 41.37 1.42
N LEU A 11 -51.49 41.28 1.28
CA LEU A 11 -50.78 40.07 0.91
C LEU A 11 -50.38 39.31 2.20
N ALA A 12 -51.07 38.21 2.48
CA ALA A 12 -50.68 37.30 3.57
C ALA A 12 -49.53 36.42 3.09
N ALA A 13 -48.33 36.62 3.64
CA ALA A 13 -47.18 35.75 3.41
C ALA A 13 -47.31 34.49 4.28
N VAL A 14 -47.53 33.34 3.65
CA VAL A 14 -47.45 32.04 4.32
C VAL A 14 -45.98 31.65 4.39
N VAL A 15 -45.40 31.71 5.60
CA VAL A 15 -44.06 31.17 5.87
C VAL A 15 -44.21 29.66 6.05
N ALA A 16 -43.87 28.91 5.01
CA ALA A 16 -43.72 27.47 5.10
C ALA A 16 -42.40 27.13 5.76
N THR A 17 -42.43 26.78 7.04
CA THR A 17 -41.28 26.21 7.77
C THR A 17 -41.07 24.77 7.27
N SER A 18 -40.13 24.57 6.35
CA SER A 18 -39.67 23.22 5.98
C SER A 18 -38.77 22.69 7.08
N CYS A 19 -39.30 21.83 7.95
CA CYS A 19 -38.50 20.94 8.79
C CYS A 19 -37.86 19.89 7.88
N ALA A 20 -36.62 20.12 7.45
CA ALA A 20 -35.80 19.06 6.90
C ALA A 20 -35.41 18.10 8.04
N PRO A 21 -35.60 16.77 7.92
CA PRO A 21 -35.10 15.84 8.92
C PRO A 21 -33.57 15.91 8.90
N LEU A 22 -33.01 16.27 10.05
CA LEU A 22 -31.57 16.15 10.31
C LEU A 22 -31.25 14.65 10.32
N LEU A 23 -30.85 14.11 9.15
CA LEU A 23 -30.24 12.79 9.06
C LEU A 23 -28.95 12.86 9.89
N ALA A 24 -29.02 12.38 11.12
CA ALA A 24 -27.85 12.10 11.91
C ALA A 24 -26.99 11.10 11.10
N GLN A 25 -25.95 11.58 10.44
CA GLN A 25 -24.89 10.75 9.93
C GLN A 25 -24.33 10.05 11.18
N THR A 26 -24.68 8.79 11.34
CA THR A 26 -23.99 7.89 12.27
C THR A 26 -22.53 7.94 11.85
N MET A 27 -21.70 8.63 12.60
CA MET A 27 -20.26 8.58 12.51
C MET A 27 -19.90 7.11 12.64
N ALA A 28 -19.58 6.47 11.53
CA ALA A 28 -19.05 5.12 11.57
C ALA A 28 -17.83 5.17 12.48
N THR A 29 -17.92 4.54 13.64
CA THR A 29 -16.78 4.41 14.55
C THR A 29 -15.68 3.75 13.76
N LYS A 30 -14.49 4.39 13.71
CA LYS A 30 -13.32 3.76 13.09
C LYS A 30 -13.18 2.36 13.68
N PRO A 31 -13.10 1.31 12.85
CA PRO A 31 -13.01 -0.05 13.38
C PRO A 31 -11.80 -0.15 14.30
N THR A 32 -12.02 -0.70 15.49
CA THR A 32 -10.95 -0.95 16.45
C THR A 32 -9.96 -1.92 15.83
N ILE A 33 -8.68 -1.58 15.85
CA ILE A 33 -7.62 -2.47 15.36
C ILE A 33 -7.59 -3.70 16.26
N GLY A 34 -7.89 -4.87 15.70
CA GLY A 34 -7.88 -6.16 16.38
C GLY A 34 -6.57 -6.91 16.25
N GLY A 35 -5.67 -6.42 15.41
CA GLY A 35 -4.37 -6.94 15.07
C GLY A 35 -3.92 -6.48 13.70
N PHE A 36 -2.89 -7.11 13.17
CA PHE A 36 -2.27 -6.75 11.89
C PHE A 36 -1.91 -8.01 11.10
N LEU A 37 -2.00 -7.91 9.78
CA LEU A 37 -1.47 -8.88 8.85
C LEU A 37 -0.32 -8.24 8.06
N PHE A 38 0.82 -8.92 8.04
CA PHE A 38 1.96 -8.61 7.19
C PHE A 38 2.03 -9.60 6.04
N VAL A 39 2.11 -9.11 4.82
CA VAL A 39 2.38 -9.90 3.63
C VAL A 39 3.78 -9.56 3.12
N THR A 40 4.58 -10.59 2.80
CA THR A 40 6.00 -10.43 2.44
C THR A 40 6.46 -11.59 1.57
N PHE A 41 7.69 -11.51 1.07
CA PHE A 41 8.45 -12.64 0.57
C PHE A 41 9.73 -12.81 1.42
N LYS A 42 10.47 -13.93 1.29
CA LYS A 42 11.60 -14.22 2.19
C LYS A 42 12.95 -13.85 1.61
N GLY A 43 13.16 -14.05 0.34
CA GLY A 43 14.50 -13.92 -0.23
C GLY A 43 14.54 -14.14 -1.73
N GLN A 44 15.70 -14.59 -2.20
CA GLN A 44 15.95 -14.81 -3.63
C GLN A 44 16.94 -15.95 -3.88
N GLN A 45 17.10 -16.84 -2.89
CA GLN A 45 18.02 -17.96 -3.00
C GLN A 45 17.31 -19.20 -3.52
N ASP A 46 16.09 -19.41 -3.09
CA ASP A 46 15.21 -20.50 -3.49
C ASP A 46 13.95 -19.91 -4.19
N PRO A 47 13.42 -20.54 -5.26
CA PRO A 47 12.18 -20.11 -5.90
C PRO A 47 10.98 -20.03 -4.95
N MET A 48 10.96 -20.83 -3.87
CA MET A 48 9.90 -20.75 -2.87
C MET A 48 10.06 -19.55 -1.94
N ASP A 49 11.27 -19.00 -1.76
CA ASP A 49 11.48 -17.75 -1.03
C ASP A 49 10.82 -16.54 -1.72
N GLU A 50 10.61 -16.64 -3.04
CA GLU A 50 9.93 -15.65 -3.88
C GLU A 50 8.46 -16.00 -4.08
N GLN A 51 7.77 -16.34 -2.99
CA GLN A 51 6.33 -16.56 -2.92
C GLN A 51 5.74 -15.72 -1.78
N ILE A 52 4.42 -15.75 -1.60
CA ILE A 52 3.73 -14.90 -0.62
C ILE A 52 3.68 -15.58 0.75
N TYR A 53 4.23 -14.92 1.75
CA TYR A 53 4.21 -15.32 3.14
C TYR A 53 3.39 -14.36 3.97
N PHE A 54 2.71 -14.90 4.98
CA PHE A 54 1.91 -14.13 5.93
C PHE A 54 2.48 -14.22 7.34
N ALA A 55 2.36 -13.12 8.08
CA ALA A 55 2.59 -13.10 9.51
C ALA A 55 1.52 -12.26 10.21
N LEU A 56 1.14 -12.67 11.41
CA LEU A 56 0.18 -11.97 12.28
C LEU A 56 0.89 -11.27 13.43
N SER A 57 0.30 -10.15 13.86
CA SER A 57 0.68 -9.46 15.07
C SER A 57 -0.54 -8.89 15.78
N LYS A 58 -0.57 -8.93 17.11
CA LYS A 58 -1.60 -8.26 17.91
C LYS A 58 -1.32 -6.78 18.08
N ASP A 59 -0.06 -6.40 18.10
CA ASP A 59 0.42 -5.07 18.48
C ASP A 59 1.13 -4.31 17.34
N GLY A 60 1.27 -4.94 16.16
CA GLY A 60 2.00 -4.39 15.03
C GLY A 60 3.52 -4.36 15.24
N ARG A 61 4.04 -5.03 16.27
CA ARG A 61 5.47 -5.08 16.62
C ARG A 61 6.00 -6.50 16.69
N ASN A 62 5.26 -7.41 17.33
CA ASN A 62 5.64 -8.79 17.55
C ASN A 62 4.91 -9.69 16.55
N TRP A 63 5.65 -10.24 15.59
CA TRP A 63 5.10 -10.97 14.46
C TRP A 63 5.29 -12.48 14.61
N THR A 64 4.24 -13.23 14.25
CA THR A 64 4.26 -14.70 14.21
C THR A 64 3.96 -15.15 12.79
N ALA A 65 4.80 -16.03 12.23
CA ALA A 65 4.58 -16.58 10.90
C ALA A 65 3.32 -17.45 10.87
N LEU A 66 2.53 -17.31 9.81
CA LEU A 66 1.42 -18.22 9.51
C LEU A 66 1.90 -19.39 8.65
N ASN A 67 1.06 -20.44 8.53
CA ASN A 67 1.29 -21.62 7.69
C ASN A 67 2.66 -22.29 7.98
N ASP A 68 3.05 -22.38 9.25
CA ASP A 68 4.35 -22.94 9.69
C ASP A 68 5.55 -22.28 8.97
N GLY A 69 5.44 -21.01 8.60
CA GLY A 69 6.47 -20.28 7.87
C GLY A 69 6.67 -20.74 6.42
N LYS A 70 5.70 -21.44 5.85
CA LYS A 70 5.62 -21.80 4.43
C LYS A 70 4.82 -20.72 3.67
N PRO A 71 4.96 -20.63 2.33
CA PRO A 71 4.16 -19.68 1.57
C PRO A 71 2.66 -19.99 1.68
N VAL A 72 1.87 -18.92 1.75
CA VAL A 72 0.40 -18.98 1.77
C VAL A 72 -0.16 -18.99 0.36
N LEU A 73 0.45 -18.20 -0.55
CA LEU A 73 0.08 -18.17 -1.96
C LEU A 73 1.33 -18.45 -2.81
N VAL A 74 1.13 -19.24 -3.86
CA VAL A 74 2.14 -19.60 -4.84
C VAL A 74 1.66 -19.23 -6.23
N SER A 75 2.53 -18.68 -7.07
CA SER A 75 2.23 -18.39 -8.46
C SER A 75 3.09 -19.20 -9.39
N GLU A 76 2.47 -19.91 -10.32
CA GLU A 76 3.11 -20.58 -11.45
C GLU A 76 3.00 -19.74 -12.74
N LEU A 77 2.47 -18.51 -12.65
CA LEU A 77 2.31 -17.60 -13.79
C LEU A 77 3.61 -16.80 -14.04
N GLY A 78 3.75 -16.29 -15.25
CA GLY A 78 4.83 -15.39 -15.62
C GLY A 78 6.23 -15.93 -15.32
N GLU A 79 6.99 -15.19 -14.52
CA GLU A 79 8.36 -15.58 -14.10
C GLU A 79 8.36 -16.61 -12.97
N LYS A 80 7.19 -17.00 -12.45
CA LYS A 80 6.99 -17.97 -11.36
C LYS A 80 7.67 -17.57 -10.05
N GLY A 81 7.82 -16.28 -9.84
CA GLY A 81 8.30 -15.66 -8.62
C GLY A 81 7.48 -14.43 -8.36
N VAL A 82 7.07 -14.21 -7.12
CA VAL A 82 6.30 -13.03 -6.71
C VAL A 82 7.01 -12.33 -5.57
N ARG A 83 7.27 -11.04 -5.78
CA ARG A 83 8.03 -10.19 -4.86
C ARG A 83 7.23 -8.94 -4.53
N ASP A 84 7.67 -8.23 -3.50
CA ASP A 84 7.16 -6.91 -3.14
C ASP A 84 5.62 -6.88 -3.06
N PRO A 85 4.98 -7.83 -2.32
CA PRO A 85 3.54 -7.90 -2.27
C PRO A 85 2.93 -6.72 -1.51
N TYR A 86 1.88 -6.15 -2.09
CA TYR A 86 1.07 -5.14 -1.47
C TYR A 86 -0.38 -5.62 -1.30
N LEU A 87 -0.85 -5.60 -0.07
CA LEU A 87 -2.20 -5.99 0.29
C LEU A 87 -3.02 -4.77 0.65
N LEU A 88 -4.19 -4.63 0.06
CA LEU A 88 -5.12 -3.56 0.40
C LEU A 88 -6.52 -4.08 0.66
N ARG A 89 -7.23 -3.40 1.56
CA ARG A 89 -8.68 -3.54 1.75
C ARG A 89 -9.38 -2.57 0.82
N ALA A 90 -10.33 -3.06 0.04
CA ALA A 90 -11.15 -2.23 -0.84
C ALA A 90 -12.12 -1.32 -0.06
N GLN A 91 -12.65 -0.31 -0.73
CA GLN A 91 -13.57 0.67 -0.15
C GLN A 91 -14.91 0.07 0.30
N ASP A 92 -15.28 -1.12 -0.21
CA ASP A 92 -16.45 -1.86 0.27
C ASP A 92 -16.25 -2.46 1.68
N GLY A 93 -15.01 -2.41 2.20
CA GLY A 93 -14.60 -2.95 3.50
C GLY A 93 -14.56 -4.48 3.57
N LYS A 94 -14.79 -5.17 2.46
CA LYS A 94 -14.95 -6.64 2.40
C LYS A 94 -13.98 -7.31 1.44
N THR A 95 -13.72 -6.69 0.30
CA THR A 95 -12.81 -7.23 -0.71
C THR A 95 -11.36 -6.86 -0.36
N PHE A 96 -10.46 -7.80 -0.58
CA PHE A 96 -9.02 -7.61 -0.46
C PHE A 96 -8.37 -7.90 -1.80
N TYR A 97 -7.44 -7.05 -2.19
CA TYR A 97 -6.59 -7.26 -3.34
C TYR A 97 -5.14 -7.39 -2.88
N LEU A 98 -4.47 -8.45 -3.34
CA LEU A 98 -3.04 -8.61 -3.18
C LEU A 98 -2.42 -8.48 -4.57
N ILE A 99 -1.51 -7.52 -4.73
CA ILE A 99 -0.78 -7.24 -5.96
C ILE A 99 0.71 -7.43 -5.71
N ALA A 100 1.43 -7.98 -6.68
CA ALA A 100 2.85 -8.28 -6.50
C ALA A 100 3.64 -8.17 -7.81
N THR A 101 4.94 -7.97 -7.70
CA THR A 101 5.90 -8.02 -8.80
C THR A 101 6.00 -9.44 -9.35
N ASP A 102 5.88 -9.59 -10.66
CA ASP A 102 6.21 -10.83 -11.38
C ASP A 102 7.71 -10.85 -11.71
N LEU A 103 8.50 -11.43 -10.83
CA LEU A 103 9.96 -11.52 -10.97
C LEU A 103 10.53 -12.67 -10.14
N SER A 104 11.43 -13.47 -10.71
CA SER A 104 12.20 -14.47 -9.98
C SER A 104 13.70 -14.30 -10.19
N TRP A 105 14.39 -13.77 -9.19
CA TRP A 105 15.85 -13.75 -9.11
C TRP A 105 16.45 -15.13 -8.83
N ALA A 106 15.72 -16.00 -8.15
CA ALA A 106 16.17 -17.36 -7.89
C ALA A 106 16.30 -18.19 -9.19
N ARG A 107 15.46 -17.89 -10.19
CA ARG A 107 15.44 -18.56 -11.48
C ARG A 107 16.34 -17.89 -12.52
N ASP A 108 16.41 -16.56 -12.52
CA ASP A 108 17.24 -15.79 -13.46
C ASP A 108 17.78 -14.51 -12.80
N ARG A 109 19.07 -14.50 -12.50
CA ARG A 109 19.78 -13.38 -11.85
C ARG A 109 20.31 -12.32 -12.82
N SER A 110 19.83 -12.30 -14.05
CA SER A 110 20.26 -11.33 -15.05
C SER A 110 19.64 -9.95 -14.80
N VAL A 111 20.38 -9.06 -14.13
CA VAL A 111 19.96 -7.66 -13.92
C VAL A 111 19.63 -6.96 -15.24
N PRO A 112 20.47 -7.06 -16.31
CA PRO A 112 20.12 -6.44 -17.60
C PRO A 112 18.80 -6.95 -18.17
N ARG A 113 18.49 -8.24 -18.03
CA ARG A 113 17.21 -8.80 -18.49
C ARG A 113 16.06 -8.25 -17.66
N SER A 114 16.16 -8.28 -16.33
CA SER A 114 15.06 -7.89 -15.45
C SER A 114 14.65 -6.41 -15.59
N VAL A 115 15.60 -5.53 -15.99
CA VAL A 115 15.32 -4.09 -16.18
C VAL A 115 15.01 -3.71 -17.65
N ARG A 116 15.22 -4.62 -18.63
CA ARG A 116 15.05 -4.32 -20.06
C ARG A 116 14.05 -5.23 -20.77
N ALA A 117 13.85 -6.42 -20.25
CA ALA A 117 13.01 -7.46 -20.84
C ALA A 117 12.33 -8.32 -19.74
N GLY A 118 12.13 -7.76 -18.56
CA GLY A 118 11.38 -8.37 -17.49
C GLY A 118 9.87 -8.31 -17.71
N SER A 119 9.13 -8.86 -16.78
CA SER A 119 7.67 -8.83 -16.82
C SER A 119 7.14 -7.39 -16.70
N ARG A 120 6.15 -7.08 -17.52
CA ARG A 120 5.41 -5.81 -17.52
C ARG A 120 4.04 -5.95 -16.83
N SER A 121 3.86 -7.07 -16.16
CA SER A 121 2.61 -7.45 -15.54
C SER A 121 2.75 -7.49 -14.02
N LEU A 122 1.64 -7.38 -13.34
CA LEU A 122 1.51 -7.66 -11.92
C LEU A 122 0.79 -8.99 -11.74
N VAL A 123 1.15 -9.72 -10.69
CA VAL A 123 0.39 -10.87 -10.23
C VAL A 123 -0.64 -10.38 -9.22
N ILE A 124 -1.91 -10.73 -9.43
CA ILE A 124 -3.04 -10.19 -8.64
C ILE A 124 -3.91 -11.33 -8.14
N TRP A 125 -4.19 -11.33 -6.83
CA TRP A 125 -5.20 -12.16 -6.18
C TRP A 125 -6.31 -11.31 -5.58
N GLU A 126 -7.45 -11.94 -5.36
CA GLU A 126 -8.63 -11.35 -4.73
C GLU A 126 -9.16 -12.29 -3.65
N SER A 127 -9.57 -11.73 -2.50
CA SER A 127 -10.19 -12.47 -1.40
C SER A 127 -11.28 -11.63 -0.74
N THR A 128 -12.22 -12.28 -0.06
CA THR A 128 -13.23 -11.64 0.78
C THR A 128 -13.07 -11.98 2.26
N ASP A 129 -12.09 -12.81 2.60
CA ASP A 129 -11.91 -13.28 3.98
C ASP A 129 -10.43 -13.44 4.41
N LEU A 130 -9.46 -13.17 3.52
CA LEU A 130 -8.01 -13.29 3.72
C LEU A 130 -7.50 -14.73 3.86
N VAL A 131 -8.40 -15.75 3.79
CA VAL A 131 -8.07 -17.16 3.87
C VAL A 131 -8.22 -17.84 2.52
N HIS A 132 -9.34 -17.58 1.86
CA HIS A 132 -9.64 -18.12 0.53
C HIS A 132 -9.35 -17.07 -0.52
N TRP A 133 -8.47 -17.39 -1.45
CA TRP A 133 -8.00 -16.50 -2.49
C TRP A 133 -8.44 -17.01 -3.88
N SER A 134 -8.68 -16.10 -4.79
CA SER A 134 -8.87 -16.43 -6.19
C SER A 134 -7.61 -17.07 -6.77
N GLU A 135 -7.75 -17.74 -7.93
CA GLU A 135 -6.58 -18.01 -8.78
C GLU A 135 -5.82 -16.73 -9.09
N PRO A 136 -4.47 -16.77 -9.16
CA PRO A 136 -3.67 -15.63 -9.54
C PRO A 136 -3.98 -15.18 -10.97
N ARG A 137 -3.90 -13.90 -11.22
CA ARG A 137 -4.04 -13.31 -12.56
C ARG A 137 -2.78 -12.52 -12.89
N LEU A 138 -2.27 -12.72 -14.09
CA LEU A 138 -1.16 -11.92 -14.63
C LEU A 138 -1.75 -10.79 -15.47
N VAL A 139 -1.62 -9.54 -15.00
CA VAL A 139 -2.24 -8.37 -15.62
C VAL A 139 -1.17 -7.40 -16.09
N ALA A 140 -1.11 -7.17 -17.41
CA ALA A 140 -0.18 -6.22 -18.00
C ALA A 140 -0.62 -4.78 -17.68
N VAL A 141 0.22 -4.05 -16.95
CA VAL A 141 -0.06 -2.66 -16.50
C VAL A 141 0.93 -1.65 -17.07
N ALA A 142 2.19 -2.06 -17.29
CA ALA A 142 3.22 -1.15 -17.72
C ALA A 142 3.15 -0.84 -19.24
N PRO A 143 3.72 0.30 -19.69
CA PRO A 143 3.74 0.66 -21.10
C PRO A 143 4.33 -0.44 -21.97
N PRO A 144 3.96 -0.53 -23.27
CA PRO A 144 4.50 -1.55 -24.18
C PRO A 144 6.02 -1.53 -24.34
N ASP A 145 6.65 -0.37 -24.14
CA ASP A 145 8.10 -0.16 -24.20
C ASP A 145 8.79 -0.22 -22.82
N ALA A 146 8.07 -0.59 -21.76
CA ALA A 146 8.65 -0.77 -20.44
C ALA A 146 9.50 -2.04 -20.36
N GLY A 147 10.54 -1.99 -19.53
CA GLY A 147 11.43 -3.10 -19.26
C GLY A 147 11.06 -3.95 -18.05
N CYS A 148 10.17 -3.45 -17.19
CA CYS A 148 9.73 -4.12 -15.97
C CYS A 148 8.48 -3.47 -15.38
N ALA A 149 7.88 -4.11 -14.35
CA ALA A 149 6.88 -3.52 -13.45
C ALA A 149 7.16 -4.03 -12.03
N TRP A 150 7.82 -3.21 -11.21
CA TRP A 150 8.34 -3.63 -9.90
C TRP A 150 7.68 -2.88 -8.74
N ALA A 151 7.58 -3.58 -7.61
CA ALA A 151 7.13 -3.04 -6.34
C ALA A 151 5.82 -2.23 -6.48
N PRO A 152 4.72 -2.92 -6.85
CA PRO A 152 3.43 -2.27 -7.03
C PRO A 152 2.80 -1.94 -5.68
N GLU A 153 2.17 -0.76 -5.60
CA GLU A 153 1.26 -0.41 -4.53
C GLU A 153 -0.01 0.25 -5.07
N ALA A 154 -1.02 0.43 -4.21
CA ALA A 154 -2.28 1.03 -4.60
C ALA A 154 -2.87 1.88 -3.48
N VAL A 155 -3.39 3.06 -3.83
CA VAL A 155 -4.11 3.94 -2.91
C VAL A 155 -5.46 4.31 -3.52
N TYR A 156 -6.52 4.27 -2.73
CA TYR A 156 -7.82 4.76 -3.18
C TYR A 156 -7.82 6.29 -3.23
N ASP A 157 -8.16 6.82 -4.38
CA ASP A 157 -8.29 8.26 -4.61
C ASP A 157 -9.75 8.67 -4.41
N VAL A 158 -10.02 9.41 -3.34
CA VAL A 158 -11.38 9.88 -3.01
C VAL A 158 -11.92 10.89 -4.02
N ASP A 159 -11.04 11.63 -4.71
CA ASP A 159 -11.41 12.64 -5.70
C ASP A 159 -11.96 11.99 -6.98
N THR A 160 -11.36 10.89 -7.43
CA THR A 160 -11.75 10.18 -8.67
C THR A 160 -12.56 8.92 -8.42
N ARG A 161 -12.61 8.44 -7.18
CA ARG A 161 -13.34 7.23 -6.73
C ARG A 161 -12.86 5.97 -7.46
N ASP A 162 -11.55 5.85 -7.60
CA ASP A 162 -10.85 4.68 -8.13
C ASP A 162 -9.52 4.48 -7.39
N TYR A 163 -8.81 3.41 -7.72
CA TYR A 163 -7.48 3.15 -7.16
C TYR A 163 -6.43 3.68 -8.10
N LEU A 164 -5.48 4.43 -7.56
CA LEU A 164 -4.22 4.72 -8.19
C LEU A 164 -3.27 3.57 -7.87
N VAL A 165 -2.98 2.73 -8.85
CA VAL A 165 -1.97 1.66 -8.76
C VAL A 165 -0.70 2.19 -9.37
N PHE A 166 0.43 2.07 -8.66
CA PHE A 166 1.70 2.60 -9.13
C PHE A 166 2.83 1.58 -8.91
N TRP A 167 3.87 1.67 -9.74
CA TRP A 167 4.98 0.72 -9.79
C TRP A 167 6.22 1.36 -10.40
N ALA A 168 7.40 0.78 -10.18
CA ALA A 168 8.63 1.23 -10.82
C ALA A 168 8.84 0.56 -12.20
N SER A 169 9.16 1.36 -13.22
CA SER A 169 9.54 0.86 -14.55
C SER A 169 10.68 1.67 -15.15
N THR A 170 11.52 0.98 -15.89
CA THR A 170 12.37 1.56 -16.94
C THR A 170 11.64 1.54 -18.28
N THR A 171 12.05 2.33 -19.27
CA THR A 171 11.46 2.31 -20.61
C THR A 171 12.50 2.46 -21.70
N LYS A 172 12.16 2.00 -22.90
CA LYS A 172 13.00 2.11 -24.10
C LYS A 172 13.27 3.57 -24.52
N ARG A 173 12.40 4.51 -24.11
CA ARG A 173 12.50 5.94 -24.47
C ARG A 173 13.84 6.59 -24.11
N ASP A 174 14.50 6.12 -23.06
CA ASP A 174 15.83 6.55 -22.61
C ASP A 174 16.84 5.40 -22.56
N ASN A 175 16.62 4.36 -23.36
CA ASN A 175 17.42 3.14 -23.39
C ASN A 175 17.48 2.44 -22.01
N PHE A 176 16.38 2.49 -21.27
CA PHE A 176 16.24 1.91 -19.92
C PHE A 176 17.24 2.49 -18.90
N ALA A 177 17.59 3.77 -19.06
CA ALA A 177 18.64 4.39 -18.25
C ALA A 177 18.27 4.57 -16.79
N LYS A 178 16.97 4.80 -16.48
CA LYS A 178 16.50 4.97 -15.10
C LYS A 178 15.07 4.47 -14.89
N HIS A 179 14.79 4.06 -13.69
CA HIS A 179 13.44 3.80 -13.22
C HIS A 179 12.69 5.10 -12.91
N ARG A 180 11.38 5.07 -13.17
CA ARG A 180 10.39 6.07 -12.78
C ARG A 180 9.23 5.36 -12.13
N ILE A 181 8.46 6.07 -11.31
CA ILE A 181 7.20 5.51 -10.85
C ILE A 181 6.11 5.84 -11.87
N TRP A 182 5.57 4.80 -12.45
CA TRP A 182 4.42 4.81 -13.33
C TRP A 182 3.17 4.51 -12.55
N ALA A 183 2.02 4.93 -13.04
CA ALA A 183 0.73 4.63 -12.45
C ALA A 183 -0.35 4.40 -13.50
N ALA A 184 -1.38 3.66 -13.12
CA ALA A 184 -2.64 3.53 -13.84
C ALA A 184 -3.80 3.52 -12.85
N ARG A 185 -5.00 3.81 -13.32
CA ARG A 185 -6.21 3.81 -12.52
C ARG A 185 -7.03 2.56 -12.77
N THR A 186 -7.65 2.04 -11.72
CA THR A 186 -8.55 0.89 -11.80
C THR A 186 -9.65 0.99 -10.75
N ARG A 187 -10.77 0.30 -10.99
CA ARG A 187 -11.85 0.13 -10.01
C ARG A 187 -12.00 -1.30 -9.54
N ASP A 188 -11.40 -2.23 -10.25
CA ASP A 188 -11.68 -3.67 -10.12
C ASP A 188 -10.42 -4.55 -10.17
N PHE A 189 -9.23 -3.96 -10.32
CA PHE A 189 -7.96 -4.65 -10.51
C PHE A 189 -7.97 -5.67 -11.67
N LYS A 190 -8.92 -5.53 -12.61
CA LYS A 190 -9.05 -6.32 -13.83
C LYS A 190 -8.80 -5.48 -15.07
N THR A 191 -9.33 -4.26 -15.05
CA THR A 191 -9.18 -3.26 -16.12
C THR A 191 -8.43 -2.04 -15.61
N PHE A 192 -7.47 -1.58 -16.40
CA PHE A 192 -6.60 -0.45 -16.05
C PHE A 192 -6.68 0.64 -17.13
N SER A 193 -6.58 1.88 -16.72
CA SER A 193 -6.39 2.99 -17.64
C SER A 193 -5.05 2.88 -18.37
N ALA A 194 -4.85 3.70 -19.41
CA ALA A 194 -3.52 3.90 -19.97
C ALA A 194 -2.54 4.35 -18.88
N PRO A 195 -1.32 3.77 -18.79
CA PRO A 195 -0.33 4.14 -17.80
C PRO A 195 0.26 5.52 -18.08
N PHE A 196 0.60 6.23 -16.98
CA PHE A 196 1.24 7.54 -17.03
C PHE A 196 2.37 7.63 -15.99
N ILE A 197 3.29 8.58 -16.17
CA ILE A 197 4.37 8.80 -15.19
C ILE A 197 3.79 9.54 -13.99
N TYR A 198 3.88 8.91 -12.81
CA TYR A 198 3.44 9.48 -11.54
C TYR A 198 4.56 10.21 -10.80
N ILE A 199 5.78 9.64 -10.79
CA ILE A 199 6.96 10.29 -10.23
C ILE A 199 8.07 10.32 -11.28
N GLU A 200 8.50 11.52 -11.64
CA GLU A 200 9.68 11.79 -12.44
C GLU A 200 10.68 12.59 -11.62
N LYS A 201 11.86 12.05 -11.41
CA LYS A 201 12.98 12.71 -10.71
C LYS A 201 14.21 12.72 -11.62
N PRO A 202 15.18 13.60 -11.37
CA PRO A 202 16.49 13.52 -12.05
C PRO A 202 17.18 12.17 -11.84
N SER A 203 17.09 11.61 -10.64
CA SER A 203 17.57 10.29 -10.26
C SER A 203 16.58 9.18 -10.62
N ALA A 204 17.08 7.94 -10.66
CA ALA A 204 16.22 6.75 -10.71
C ALA A 204 15.50 6.57 -9.38
N VAL A 205 14.20 6.22 -9.43
CA VAL A 205 13.35 6.00 -8.25
C VAL A 205 12.60 4.68 -8.36
N ILE A 206 12.59 3.94 -7.26
CA ILE A 206 11.83 2.68 -7.11
C ILE A 206 11.14 2.66 -5.74
N ASP A 207 10.38 1.64 -5.44
CA ASP A 207 9.83 1.33 -4.11
C ASP A 207 9.19 2.56 -3.47
N THR A 208 7.98 2.84 -3.85
CA THR A 208 7.22 3.96 -3.30
C THR A 208 6.08 3.45 -2.46
N THR A 209 6.00 3.88 -1.19
CA THR A 209 4.81 3.70 -0.36
C THR A 209 4.15 5.04 -0.04
N ILE A 210 2.82 5.02 0.11
CA ILE A 210 2.03 6.22 0.44
C ILE A 210 1.11 5.90 1.60
N THR A 211 1.24 6.67 2.70
CA THR A 211 0.32 6.62 3.83
C THR A 211 -0.44 7.93 4.01
N TYR A 212 -1.59 7.89 4.68
CA TYR A 212 -2.45 9.04 4.96
C TYR A 212 -2.72 9.15 6.46
N ASP A 213 -2.38 10.29 7.06
CA ASP A 213 -2.52 10.51 8.51
C ASP A 213 -3.92 11.00 8.95
N GLY A 214 -4.83 11.16 8.00
CA GLY A 214 -6.15 11.77 8.20
C GLY A 214 -6.23 13.21 7.71
N HIS A 215 -5.09 13.83 7.38
CA HIS A 215 -4.98 15.23 6.93
C HIS A 215 -4.17 15.37 5.67
N ARG A 216 -3.07 14.61 5.55
CA ARG A 216 -2.12 14.69 4.45
C ARG A 216 -1.65 13.29 4.04
N TYR A 217 -1.27 13.17 2.79
CA TYR A 217 -0.53 12.02 2.27
C TYR A 217 0.97 12.24 2.51
N TYR A 218 1.66 11.16 2.87
CA TYR A 218 3.11 11.07 3.01
C TYR A 218 3.62 9.99 2.08
N ARG A 219 4.62 10.31 1.29
CA ARG A 219 5.20 9.43 0.29
C ARG A 219 6.66 9.18 0.59
N PHE A 220 7.00 7.91 0.81
CA PHE A 220 8.36 7.45 0.96
C PHE A 220 8.77 6.79 -0.35
N THR A 221 9.88 7.22 -0.94
CA THR A 221 10.36 6.72 -2.23
C THR A 221 11.85 6.49 -2.16
N LYS A 222 12.31 5.30 -2.60
CA LYS A 222 13.74 5.02 -2.69
C LYS A 222 14.34 5.76 -3.89
N ASP A 223 15.32 6.61 -3.64
CA ASP A 223 16.24 7.11 -4.65
C ASP A 223 17.31 6.04 -4.91
N GLU A 224 17.23 5.41 -6.07
CA GLU A 224 18.10 4.31 -6.45
C GLU A 224 19.52 4.78 -6.80
N THR A 225 19.71 6.06 -7.08
CA THR A 225 21.02 6.66 -7.37
C THR A 225 21.84 6.84 -6.09
N VAL A 226 21.23 7.42 -5.05
CA VAL A 226 21.91 7.66 -3.76
C VAL A 226 21.66 6.55 -2.73
N LYS A 227 20.83 5.55 -3.06
CA LYS A 227 20.50 4.38 -2.22
C LYS A 227 19.90 4.75 -0.85
N ALA A 228 19.03 5.76 -0.85
CA ALA A 228 18.33 6.23 0.35
C ALA A 228 16.85 6.48 0.07
N VAL A 229 16.03 6.44 1.11
CA VAL A 229 14.62 6.78 1.04
C VAL A 229 14.45 8.29 1.22
N THR A 230 13.55 8.88 0.46
CA THR A 230 13.12 10.29 0.58
C THR A 230 11.71 10.35 1.16
N LEU A 231 11.34 11.47 1.78
CA LEU A 231 10.00 11.72 2.31
C LEU A 231 9.43 13.00 1.73
N GLU A 232 8.23 12.91 1.16
CA GLU A 232 7.46 14.03 0.63
C GLU A 232 6.04 14.01 1.22
N SER A 233 5.38 15.16 1.30
CA SER A 233 3.97 15.25 1.73
C SER A 233 3.12 16.06 0.75
N SER A 234 1.82 15.77 0.73
CA SER A 234 0.84 16.49 -0.10
C SER A 234 -0.55 16.47 0.54
N PRO A 235 -1.37 17.52 0.35
CA PRO A 235 -2.78 17.47 0.75
C PRO A 235 -3.63 16.60 -0.19
N LYS A 236 -3.13 16.24 -1.37
CA LYS A 236 -3.82 15.43 -2.38
C LYS A 236 -2.93 14.31 -2.90
N LEU A 237 -3.54 13.17 -3.24
CA LEU A 237 -2.83 12.00 -3.75
C LEU A 237 -2.04 12.32 -5.04
N MET A 238 -2.60 13.17 -5.91
CA MET A 238 -1.93 13.58 -7.15
C MET A 238 -0.96 14.76 -6.98
N GLY A 239 -0.77 15.27 -5.77
CA GLY A 239 0.13 16.38 -5.48
C GLY A 239 -0.56 17.76 -5.50
N PRO A 240 0.22 18.85 -5.46
CA PRO A 240 1.67 18.89 -5.53
C PRO A 240 2.35 18.29 -4.28
N TRP A 241 3.44 17.55 -4.50
CA TRP A 241 4.25 16.94 -3.47
C TRP A 241 5.41 17.86 -3.10
N THR A 242 5.65 18.01 -1.79
CA THR A 242 6.76 18.82 -1.26
C THR A 242 7.61 17.97 -0.31
N PRO A 243 8.95 18.08 -0.38
CA PRO A 243 9.81 17.40 0.58
C PRO A 243 9.46 17.77 2.02
N VAL A 244 9.41 16.79 2.91
CA VAL A 244 9.33 17.02 4.34
C VAL A 244 10.76 17.41 4.83
N PRO A 245 10.92 18.59 5.42
CA PRO A 245 12.23 19.05 5.86
C PRO A 245 12.77 18.17 7.00
N ASN A 246 14.11 18.08 7.09
CA ASN A 246 14.80 17.40 8.20
C ASN A 246 14.42 15.92 8.38
N PHE A 247 14.11 15.22 7.28
CA PHE A 247 13.84 13.78 7.35
C PHE A 247 15.05 13.05 7.94
N SER A 248 14.88 12.48 9.14
CA SER A 248 15.99 11.97 9.94
C SER A 248 16.70 10.76 9.29
N LEU A 249 16.00 10.03 8.39
CA LEU A 249 16.57 8.87 7.69
C LEU A 249 17.09 9.21 6.28
N ALA A 250 17.14 10.47 5.86
CA ALA A 250 17.57 10.88 4.52
C ALA A 250 19.00 10.44 4.17
N THR A 251 19.85 10.20 5.16
CA THR A 251 21.23 9.74 4.97
C THR A 251 21.42 8.25 5.19
N LEU A 252 20.36 7.53 5.57
CA LEU A 252 20.42 6.09 5.79
C LEU A 252 20.54 5.38 4.44
N ARG A 253 21.63 4.63 4.24
CA ARG A 253 21.97 3.98 2.97
C ARG A 253 21.76 2.47 3.02
N GLY A 254 21.52 1.88 1.84
CA GLY A 254 21.40 0.43 1.70
C GLY A 254 20.06 -0.13 2.16
N HIS A 255 19.06 0.73 2.31
CA HIS A 255 17.68 0.37 2.65
C HIS A 255 16.76 0.60 1.46
N GLU A 256 15.73 -0.24 1.35
CA GLU A 256 14.71 -0.18 0.30
C GLU A 256 13.34 -0.62 0.83
N GLY A 257 12.35 -0.75 -0.07
CA GLY A 257 11.04 -1.30 0.26
C GLY A 257 10.38 -0.59 1.44
N PRO A 258 10.24 0.76 1.45
CA PRO A 258 9.59 1.43 2.57
C PRO A 258 8.13 0.97 2.69
N GLU A 259 7.70 0.66 3.91
CA GLU A 259 6.29 0.47 4.28
C GLU A 259 6.00 1.25 5.55
N CYS A 260 4.94 2.08 5.52
CA CYS A 260 4.59 2.94 6.64
C CYS A 260 3.15 2.69 7.11
N TYR A 261 2.99 2.20 8.32
CA TYR A 261 1.68 1.85 8.90
C TYR A 261 1.46 2.45 10.29
N LEU A 262 0.19 2.64 10.63
CA LEU A 262 -0.24 3.12 11.94
C LEU A 262 -0.26 1.96 12.94
N VAL A 263 0.68 1.97 13.89
CA VAL A 263 0.76 0.96 14.97
C VAL A 263 -0.27 1.24 16.06
N GLU A 264 -0.33 2.49 16.52
CA GLU A 264 -1.26 2.91 17.57
C GLU A 264 -1.96 4.21 17.16
N PRO A 265 -3.31 4.22 17.10
CA PRO A 265 -4.04 5.46 16.89
C PRO A 265 -3.83 6.46 18.04
N ALA A 266 -3.90 7.75 17.72
CA ALA A 266 -3.93 8.79 18.77
C ALA A 266 -5.10 8.58 19.72
N SER A 267 -4.86 8.83 21.01
CA SER A 267 -5.85 8.81 22.08
C SER A 267 -5.64 10.00 23.02
N PRO A 268 -6.58 10.33 23.92
CA PRO A 268 -6.41 11.47 24.81
C PRO A 268 -5.08 11.41 25.58
N GLY A 269 -4.24 12.43 25.38
CA GLY A 269 -2.92 12.54 25.99
C GLY A 269 -1.81 11.67 25.39
N LYS A 270 -2.10 10.89 24.32
CA LYS A 270 -1.13 10.04 23.66
C LYS A 270 -1.17 10.28 22.15
N PRO A 271 -0.06 10.71 21.51
CA PRO A 271 -0.01 10.86 20.05
C PRO A 271 -0.14 9.51 19.34
N ALA A 272 -0.42 9.54 18.06
CA ALA A 272 -0.34 8.36 17.20
C ALA A 272 1.09 7.80 17.19
N THR A 273 1.21 6.50 16.94
CA THR A 273 2.51 5.85 16.70
C THR A 273 2.51 5.24 15.30
N TRP A 274 3.37 5.76 14.45
CA TRP A 274 3.61 5.28 13.10
C TRP A 274 4.90 4.46 13.07
N CYS A 275 4.91 3.39 12.32
CA CYS A 275 6.10 2.62 12.02
C CYS A 275 6.41 2.71 10.53
N LEU A 276 7.61 3.15 10.21
CA LEU A 276 8.23 3.00 8.89
C LEU A 276 9.20 1.83 8.98
N ILE A 277 8.97 0.78 8.20
CA ILE A 277 9.93 -0.31 8.07
C ILE A 277 10.68 -0.18 6.74
N LEU A 278 11.98 -0.43 6.78
CA LEU A 278 12.88 -0.38 5.64
C LEU A 278 13.68 -1.67 5.55
N ASP A 279 13.70 -2.33 4.39
CA ASP A 279 14.50 -3.53 4.16
C ASP A 279 15.99 -3.18 4.03
N TYR A 280 16.82 -3.61 4.97
CA TYR A 280 18.27 -3.42 4.93
C TYR A 280 18.93 -4.44 4.00
N TYR A 281 18.59 -4.33 2.72
CA TYR A 281 19.02 -5.26 1.68
C TYR A 281 20.54 -5.34 1.55
N ALA A 282 21.28 -4.22 1.74
CA ALA A 282 22.73 -4.19 1.57
C ALA A 282 23.47 -5.09 2.55
N LYS A 283 22.85 -5.44 3.70
CA LYS A 283 23.39 -6.38 4.68
C LYS A 283 22.58 -7.65 4.82
N ASN A 284 21.55 -7.82 4.00
CA ASN A 284 20.63 -8.96 4.06
C ASN A 284 20.06 -9.18 5.48
N MET A 285 19.66 -8.08 6.13
CA MET A 285 19.11 -8.11 7.49
C MET A 285 17.58 -8.11 7.53
N GLY A 286 16.93 -7.93 6.36
CA GLY A 286 15.48 -7.77 6.29
C GLY A 286 15.00 -6.43 6.85
N TYR A 287 13.71 -6.35 7.16
CA TYR A 287 13.09 -5.11 7.61
C TYR A 287 13.60 -4.65 8.97
N GLN A 288 13.89 -3.36 9.03
CA GLN A 288 14.24 -2.63 10.24
C GLN A 288 13.17 -1.58 10.54
N PRO A 289 12.62 -1.52 11.76
CA PRO A 289 11.58 -0.59 12.15
C PRO A 289 12.15 0.76 12.58
N PHE A 290 11.45 1.82 12.21
CA PHE A 290 11.67 3.20 12.65
C PHE A 290 10.32 3.80 13.07
N VAL A 291 10.27 4.47 14.20
CA VAL A 291 9.02 4.95 14.81
C VAL A 291 8.97 6.47 14.78
N SER A 292 7.79 7.01 14.46
CA SER A 292 7.45 8.43 14.52
C SER A 292 6.11 8.64 15.21
N HIS A 293 5.97 9.76 15.90
CA HIS A 293 4.70 10.19 16.48
C HIS A 293 4.01 11.30 15.68
N ASP A 294 4.71 11.85 14.69
CA ASP A 294 4.19 12.86 13.77
C ASP A 294 4.98 12.82 12.46
N LEU A 295 4.34 12.34 11.41
CA LEU A 295 4.94 12.21 10.08
C LEU A 295 5.36 13.56 9.49
N ALA A 296 4.67 14.66 9.86
CA ALA A 296 4.97 15.99 9.35
C ALA A 296 6.33 16.53 9.81
N THR A 297 6.85 16.04 10.92
CA THR A 297 8.17 16.43 11.43
C THR A 297 9.31 15.79 10.67
N GLY A 298 9.07 14.68 9.97
CA GLY A 298 10.11 13.86 9.35
C GLY A 298 11.04 13.16 10.35
N GLN A 299 10.69 13.16 11.64
CA GLN A 299 11.51 12.57 12.70
C GLN A 299 11.11 11.14 12.99
N PHE A 300 12.06 10.24 12.80
CA PHE A 300 11.96 8.81 13.08
C PHE A 300 13.13 8.36 13.96
N ALA A 301 12.85 7.56 14.95
CA ALA A 301 13.85 6.89 15.79
C ALA A 301 13.83 5.39 15.53
N PRO A 302 14.92 4.64 15.78
CA PRO A 302 14.90 3.19 15.74
C PRO A 302 13.77 2.62 16.59
N GLY A 303 13.01 1.67 16.03
CA GLY A 303 11.91 1.01 16.73
C GLY A 303 12.44 -0.04 17.71
N GLU A 304 11.96 0.00 18.95
CA GLU A 304 12.27 -0.98 19.97
C GLU A 304 11.11 -1.96 20.17
N GLY A 305 11.43 -3.18 20.60
CA GLY A 305 10.44 -4.22 20.90
C GLY A 305 9.76 -4.81 19.66
N PHE A 306 10.43 -4.77 18.50
CA PHE A 306 9.98 -5.45 17.30
C PHE A 306 10.66 -6.83 17.16
N THR A 307 9.86 -7.83 16.80
CA THR A 307 10.37 -9.18 16.50
C THR A 307 9.75 -9.71 15.21
N PHE A 308 10.60 -10.30 14.37
CA PHE A 308 10.19 -10.92 13.11
C PHE A 308 10.55 -12.40 13.13
N PRO A 309 9.66 -13.31 12.67
CA PRO A 309 9.90 -14.75 12.74
C PRO A 309 10.95 -15.24 11.72
N PHE A 310 11.22 -14.46 10.70
CA PHE A 310 12.27 -14.66 9.69
C PHE A 310 12.64 -13.30 9.07
N HIS A 311 13.57 -13.27 8.12
CA HIS A 311 13.90 -12.04 7.39
C HIS A 311 12.72 -11.65 6.50
N PHE A 312 11.95 -10.65 6.93
CA PHE A 312 10.92 -10.05 6.09
C PHE A 312 11.62 -9.17 5.05
N ARG A 313 11.23 -9.37 3.80
CA ARG A 313 11.64 -8.53 2.69
C ARG A 313 10.50 -7.57 2.36
N HIS A 314 10.70 -6.73 1.36
CA HIS A 314 9.70 -5.76 0.91
C HIS A 314 8.29 -6.36 0.87
N GLY A 315 7.34 -5.73 1.53
CA GLY A 315 5.96 -6.18 1.68
C GLY A 315 5.11 -5.10 2.33
N SER A 316 3.90 -5.43 2.75
CA SER A 316 2.96 -4.45 3.30
C SER A 316 2.21 -4.95 4.53
N VAL A 317 1.70 -4.00 5.32
CA VAL A 317 0.98 -4.24 6.57
C VAL A 317 -0.43 -3.65 6.49
N ILE A 318 -1.45 -4.44 6.79
CA ILE A 318 -2.80 -3.92 6.97
C ILE A 318 -3.33 -4.16 8.39
N PRO A 319 -4.13 -3.20 8.93
CA PRO A 319 -4.86 -3.43 10.17
C PRO A 319 -6.01 -4.41 9.91
N LEU A 320 -6.24 -5.27 10.89
CA LEU A 320 -7.32 -6.26 10.93
C LEU A 320 -8.36 -5.90 11.97
N THR A 321 -9.61 -6.29 11.73
CA THR A 321 -10.61 -6.43 12.78
C THR A 321 -10.30 -7.66 13.65
N SER A 322 -10.85 -7.72 14.86
CA SER A 322 -10.69 -8.90 15.73
C SER A 322 -11.19 -10.19 15.06
N ALA A 323 -12.28 -10.12 14.29
CA ALA A 323 -12.83 -11.26 13.59
C ALA A 323 -11.92 -11.77 12.46
N GLU A 324 -11.29 -10.88 11.70
CA GLU A 324 -10.32 -11.24 10.65
C GLU A 324 -9.06 -11.86 11.25
N TYR A 325 -8.55 -11.27 12.33
CA TYR A 325 -7.41 -11.81 13.05
C TYR A 325 -7.67 -13.24 13.52
N GLN A 326 -8.80 -13.49 14.21
CA GLN A 326 -9.18 -14.82 14.70
C GLN A 326 -9.37 -15.81 13.57
N ARG A 327 -9.94 -15.38 12.44
CA ARG A 327 -10.13 -16.24 11.25
C ARG A 327 -8.79 -16.70 10.69
N LEU A 328 -7.84 -15.78 10.50
CA LEU A 328 -6.50 -16.11 10.02
C LEU A 328 -5.76 -17.02 11.00
N GLU A 329 -5.81 -16.69 12.30
CA GLU A 329 -5.19 -17.51 13.35
C GLU A 329 -5.76 -18.94 13.33
N ALA A 330 -7.08 -19.11 13.24
CA ALA A 330 -7.72 -20.42 13.19
C ALA A 330 -7.39 -21.20 11.89
N ALA A 331 -7.37 -20.51 10.73
CA ALA A 331 -7.11 -21.18 9.45
C ALA A 331 -5.69 -21.71 9.31
N TYR A 332 -4.71 -20.98 9.89
CA TYR A 332 -3.28 -21.30 9.78
C TYR A 332 -2.66 -21.80 11.10
N SER A 333 -3.48 -22.24 12.08
CA SER A 333 -2.97 -22.88 13.30
C SER A 333 -2.25 -24.19 12.97
N PRO A 334 -1.21 -24.56 13.74
CA PRO A 334 -0.51 -25.84 13.58
C PRO A 334 -1.50 -27.02 13.58
N GLY A 335 -1.44 -27.83 12.53
CA GLY A 335 -2.37 -28.95 12.31
C GLY A 335 -3.62 -28.64 11.50
N ASN A 336 -3.90 -27.37 11.17
CA ASN A 336 -5.04 -26.91 10.36
C ASN A 336 -4.59 -26.26 9.04
N SER A 337 -3.45 -26.67 8.46
CA SER A 337 -3.01 -26.08 7.20
C SER A 337 -4.14 -26.18 6.16
N ALA A 338 -4.79 -25.06 5.89
CA ALA A 338 -5.64 -24.96 4.71
C ALA A 338 -4.71 -25.31 3.53
N ALA A 339 -5.05 -26.37 2.81
CA ALA A 339 -4.27 -26.75 1.63
C ALA A 339 -4.22 -25.53 0.71
N PRO A 340 -3.05 -25.22 0.10
CA PRO A 340 -3.00 -24.14 -0.87
C PRO A 340 -4.10 -24.39 -1.89
N ALA A 341 -4.84 -23.34 -2.24
CA ALA A 341 -5.80 -23.41 -3.33
C ALA A 341 -5.03 -23.86 -4.58
N ASN A 342 -5.39 -25.04 -5.12
CA ASN A 342 -4.82 -25.58 -6.35
C ASN A 342 -5.17 -24.71 -7.53
#